data_1863223b820425dba8eb39ed29734d55
#
_entry.id   1863223b820425dba8eb39ed29734d55
#
_cell.length_a   1.000
_cell.length_b   1.000
_cell.length_c   1.000
_cell.angle_alpha   90.00
_cell.angle_beta   90.00
_cell.angle_gamma   90.00
#
_symmetry.space_group_name_H-M   'P 1'
#
loop_
_entity.id
_entity.type
_entity.pdbx_description
1 polymer ?
#
loop_
_entity_poly.entity_id
_entity_poly.type
_entity_poly.pdbx_seq_one_letter_code
_entity_poly.pdbx_strand_id
1 'polypeptide(L)'
;MTQITVSARTLRAFILAAAVGFSAASVVSPAQAEPIREAPAFVSDRLSVEVMGQGPDVILIPGFASSREVWRPLAGRLSTTHRVHLVQLAGFAGEAWTHGDGPFVQPAVDELARYAATLNRPAVIGHSMGGLSGLLLAQQHPEAVGRVMSVDSLPFFSAMFGPQVTPQTAQPFADQAAEGILNTDDVGFRVQQERTAVGMMRNEAGRGAMIDWSMASDRRAMASAIREVMTTDARPGLAAMTMPVWAVYASDADGGAPAAMADALWTREYAALPGVALKRIDDARHFIMIDQPERLDDLIDDFLKGEDGSRIRRRAPSAAGRR
;
A
#
# COMPACT_ATOMS: atom_id res chain seq x y z
N MET A 1 23.28 53.52 68.04
CA MET A 1 22.45 53.66 69.27
C MET A 1 21.40 52.57 69.14
N THR A 2 21.25 51.53 69.93
CA THR A 2 21.71 51.14 71.24
C THR A 2 21.66 49.60 71.24
N GLN A 3 22.78 49.03 71.74
CA GLN A 3 22.85 47.61 72.17
C GLN A 3 21.92 47.38 73.35
N ILE A 4 21.40 46.14 73.44
CA ILE A 4 21.37 45.49 74.78
C ILE A 4 21.46 43.98 74.64
N THR A 5 22.48 43.44 75.20
CA THR A 5 22.86 42.07 75.52
C THR A 5 22.14 41.49 76.72
N VAL A 6 22.39 40.22 77.00
CA VAL A 6 22.26 39.41 78.28
C VAL A 6 21.09 38.43 78.31
N SER A 7 21.17 37.19 78.66
CA SER A 7 22.15 36.32 79.31
C SER A 7 21.56 34.91 79.41
N ALA A 8 22.45 33.93 79.44
CA ALA A 8 22.16 32.52 79.74
C ALA A 8 21.73 32.29 81.22
N ARG A 9 20.92 31.27 81.43
CA ARG A 9 21.04 30.36 82.61
C ARG A 9 20.11 29.15 82.52
N THR A 10 20.75 28.01 82.27
CA THR A 10 20.61 26.73 83.00
C THR A 10 19.31 26.39 83.74
N LEU A 11 18.69 25.23 83.40
CA LEU A 11 18.39 24.20 84.41
C LEU A 11 18.29 22.81 83.79
N ARG A 12 18.84 21.86 84.51
CA ARG A 12 19.01 20.42 84.22
C ARG A 12 17.74 19.63 84.51
N ALA A 13 17.69 18.46 83.82
CA ALA A 13 17.19 17.14 84.22
C ALA A 13 15.69 16.84 83.92
N PHE A 14 15.42 15.84 83.15
CA PHE A 14 15.15 14.45 83.51
C PHE A 14 15.11 13.53 82.31
N ILE A 15 15.80 12.40 82.50
CA ILE A 15 15.86 11.29 81.53
C ILE A 15 14.54 10.51 81.57
N LEU A 16 13.90 10.23 80.49
CA LEU A 16 13.03 9.08 80.32
C LEU A 16 13.22 8.50 78.89
N ALA A 17 13.78 7.30 78.85
CA ALA A 17 13.96 6.54 77.66
C ALA A 17 12.61 6.00 77.16
N ALA A 18 12.21 6.38 75.95
CA ALA A 18 11.20 5.66 75.19
C ALA A 18 11.83 5.16 73.86
N ALA A 19 12.00 3.85 73.76
CA ALA A 19 12.42 3.18 72.54
C ALA A 19 11.30 3.27 71.53
N VAL A 20 11.48 4.10 70.48
CA VAL A 20 10.62 4.12 69.31
C VAL A 20 11.35 3.38 68.23
N GLY A 21 10.83 2.21 67.87
CA GLY A 21 11.34 1.41 66.76
C GLY A 21 11.25 2.19 65.44
N PHE A 22 12.41 2.42 64.85
CA PHE A 22 12.49 2.89 63.45
C PHE A 22 12.16 1.73 62.52
N SER A 23 10.92 1.66 62.01
CA SER A 23 10.61 0.89 60.79
C SER A 23 11.27 1.59 59.63
N ALA A 24 12.29 0.96 59.05
CA ALA A 24 12.88 1.38 57.81
C ALA A 24 11.83 1.21 56.66
N ALA A 25 11.15 2.29 56.31
CA ALA A 25 10.38 2.34 55.12
C ALA A 25 11.35 2.27 53.92
N SER A 26 11.35 1.13 53.22
CA SER A 26 12.05 0.98 51.95
C SER A 26 11.46 1.97 50.96
N VAL A 27 12.18 3.02 50.64
CA VAL A 27 11.84 3.92 49.52
C VAL A 27 12.08 3.14 48.27
N VAL A 28 11.01 2.61 47.63
CA VAL A 28 11.04 2.07 46.30
C VAL A 28 11.27 3.26 45.37
N SER A 29 12.49 3.41 44.86
CA SER A 29 12.78 4.36 43.79
C SER A 29 11.87 4.03 42.59
N PRO A 30 11.17 5.03 42.02
CA PRO A 30 10.44 4.79 40.79
C PRO A 30 11.43 4.32 39.72
N ALA A 31 11.17 3.14 39.16
CA ALA A 31 11.92 2.65 38.01
C ALA A 31 11.90 3.75 36.94
N GLN A 32 13.06 4.26 36.59
CA GLN A 32 13.19 5.16 35.46
C GLN A 32 12.75 4.37 34.24
N ALA A 33 11.64 4.79 33.58
CA ALA A 33 11.24 4.28 32.32
C ALA A 33 12.41 4.49 31.34
N GLU A 34 12.95 3.41 30.80
CA GLU A 34 13.96 3.53 29.74
C GLU A 34 13.38 4.38 28.62
N PRO A 35 14.17 5.29 28.01
CA PRO A 35 13.70 6.06 26.89
C PRO A 35 13.28 5.10 25.79
N ILE A 36 12.04 5.27 25.29
CA ILE A 36 11.55 4.56 24.12
C ILE A 36 12.55 4.85 22.99
N ARG A 37 13.37 3.86 22.66
CA ARG A 37 14.21 3.95 21.46
C ARG A 37 13.26 4.03 20.28
N GLU A 38 13.17 5.18 19.65
CA GLU A 38 12.54 5.28 18.33
C GLU A 38 13.19 4.21 17.43
N ALA A 39 12.37 3.36 16.85
CA ALA A 39 12.85 2.42 15.85
C ALA A 39 13.57 3.21 14.75
N PRO A 40 14.73 2.77 14.26
CA PRO A 40 15.43 3.47 13.21
C PRO A 40 14.49 3.68 12.02
N ALA A 41 14.48 4.89 11.46
CA ALA A 41 13.67 5.21 10.30
C ALA A 41 14.00 4.21 9.17
N PHE A 42 12.95 3.69 8.52
CA PHE A 42 13.15 2.81 7.37
C PHE A 42 13.86 3.57 6.25
N VAL A 43 15.00 3.07 5.81
CA VAL A 43 15.80 3.63 4.72
C VAL A 43 15.88 2.61 3.60
N SER A 44 15.54 3.04 2.39
CA SER A 44 15.62 2.25 1.16
C SER A 44 15.96 3.17 -0.01
N ASP A 45 16.67 2.65 -0.99
CA ASP A 45 16.94 3.29 -2.27
C ASP A 45 15.95 2.84 -3.38
N ARG A 46 14.99 1.96 -3.03
CA ARG A 46 13.95 1.44 -3.93
C ARG A 46 12.57 2.02 -3.66
N LEU A 47 12.32 2.45 -2.43
CA LEU A 47 11.04 3.03 -2.05
C LEU A 47 11.15 3.95 -0.83
N SER A 48 10.21 4.85 -0.71
CA SER A 48 9.97 5.63 0.51
C SER A 48 8.56 5.39 1.01
N VAL A 49 8.33 5.57 2.31
CA VAL A 49 7.04 5.35 2.94
C VAL A 49 6.66 6.56 3.78
N GLU A 50 5.48 7.09 3.52
CA GLU A 50 4.82 8.07 4.39
C GLU A 50 3.79 7.36 5.26
N VAL A 51 3.76 7.67 6.56
CA VAL A 51 2.86 7.01 7.51
C VAL A 51 1.85 8.01 8.07
N MET A 52 0.57 7.63 8.09
CA MET A 52 -0.54 8.43 8.59
C MET A 52 -1.42 7.61 9.53
N GLY A 53 -1.95 8.25 10.57
CA GLY A 53 -2.91 7.63 11.48
C GLY A 53 -2.30 6.63 12.45
N GLN A 54 -3.19 5.90 13.16
CA GLN A 54 -2.86 4.88 14.15
C GLN A 54 -3.86 3.74 14.08
N GLY A 55 -3.47 2.54 14.51
CA GLY A 55 -4.33 1.35 14.48
C GLY A 55 -3.68 0.20 13.70
N PRO A 56 -4.48 -0.75 13.17
CA PRO A 56 -3.98 -1.82 12.32
C PRO A 56 -3.30 -1.28 11.05
N ASP A 57 -2.24 -1.97 10.62
CA ASP A 57 -1.40 -1.53 9.51
C ASP A 57 -2.03 -1.83 8.14
N VAL A 58 -2.03 -0.82 7.25
CA VAL A 58 -2.45 -0.94 5.85
C VAL A 58 -1.37 -0.35 4.95
N ILE A 59 -0.77 -1.15 4.08
CA ILE A 59 0.20 -0.71 3.08
C ILE A 59 -0.52 -0.45 1.76
N LEU A 60 -0.37 0.75 1.21
CA LEU A 60 -0.92 1.17 -0.08
C LEU A 60 0.21 1.31 -1.10
N ILE A 61 0.17 0.51 -2.19
CA ILE A 61 1.22 0.45 -3.20
C ILE A 61 0.65 0.99 -4.53
N PRO A 62 1.23 2.06 -5.11
CA PRO A 62 0.80 2.60 -6.38
C PRO A 62 1.25 1.72 -7.56
N GLY A 63 0.70 2.00 -8.74
CA GLY A 63 1.04 1.33 -9.99
C GLY A 63 2.29 1.87 -10.69
N PHE A 64 2.49 1.39 -11.92
CA PHE A 64 3.54 1.82 -12.83
C PHE A 64 3.49 3.33 -13.06
N ALA A 65 4.65 4.00 -12.99
CA ALA A 65 4.82 5.44 -13.19
C ALA A 65 3.85 6.32 -12.39
N SER A 66 3.35 5.82 -11.27
CA SER A 66 2.34 6.51 -10.45
C SER A 66 2.93 7.06 -9.15
N SER A 67 2.31 8.13 -8.65
CA SER A 67 2.59 8.68 -7.33
C SER A 67 1.76 7.98 -6.25
N ARG A 68 2.29 7.96 -5.01
CA ARG A 68 1.50 7.62 -3.80
C ARG A 68 0.26 8.49 -3.64
N GLU A 69 0.25 9.66 -4.28
CA GLU A 69 -0.87 10.59 -4.23
C GLU A 69 -2.17 10.01 -4.84
N VAL A 70 -2.07 8.97 -5.67
CA VAL A 70 -3.23 8.23 -6.17
C VAL A 70 -4.07 7.64 -5.02
N TRP A 71 -3.43 7.35 -3.89
CA TRP A 71 -4.05 6.79 -2.70
C TRP A 71 -4.36 7.84 -1.61
N ARG A 72 -3.97 9.12 -1.81
CA ARG A 72 -4.10 10.17 -0.79
C ARG A 72 -5.53 10.34 -0.26
N PRO A 73 -6.58 10.37 -1.09
CA PRO A 73 -7.96 10.47 -0.59
C PRO A 73 -8.34 9.30 0.32
N LEU A 74 -8.07 8.07 -0.12
CA LEU A 74 -8.31 6.86 0.66
C LEU A 74 -7.49 6.86 1.96
N ALA A 75 -6.20 7.21 1.90
CA ALA A 75 -5.33 7.26 3.07
C ALA A 75 -5.82 8.25 4.12
N GLY A 76 -6.29 9.43 3.69
CA GLY A 76 -6.91 10.42 4.59
C GLY A 76 -8.12 9.86 5.33
N ARG A 77 -8.97 9.10 4.64
CA ARG A 77 -10.14 8.43 5.22
C ARG A 77 -9.74 7.32 6.19
N LEU A 78 -8.88 6.40 5.75
CA LEU A 78 -8.44 5.25 6.54
C LEU A 78 -7.62 5.65 7.78
N SER A 79 -6.88 6.75 7.74
CA SER A 79 -6.01 7.20 8.84
C SER A 79 -6.78 7.52 10.13
N THR A 80 -8.10 7.63 10.06
CA THR A 80 -8.95 7.80 11.25
C THR A 80 -9.07 6.54 12.11
N THR A 81 -8.80 5.36 11.53
CA THR A 81 -8.97 4.04 12.18
C THR A 81 -7.79 3.09 11.97
N HIS A 82 -6.91 3.39 11.04
CA HIS A 82 -5.77 2.55 10.64
C HIS A 82 -4.47 3.35 10.61
N ARG A 83 -3.36 2.66 10.77
CA ARG A 83 -2.04 3.19 10.44
C ARG A 83 -1.75 2.88 8.97
N VAL A 84 -1.80 3.92 8.14
CA VAL A 84 -1.71 3.81 6.68
C VAL A 84 -0.30 4.13 6.24
N HIS A 85 0.28 3.25 5.43
CA HIS A 85 1.64 3.32 4.89
C HIS A 85 1.56 3.57 3.38
N LEU A 86 1.78 4.81 2.97
CA LEU A 86 1.78 5.23 1.57
C LEU A 86 3.16 4.99 0.96
N VAL A 87 3.29 3.99 0.12
CA VAL A 87 4.52 3.65 -0.58
C VAL A 87 4.70 4.55 -1.80
N GLN A 88 5.93 5.06 -2.01
CA GLN A 88 6.38 5.64 -3.27
C GLN A 88 7.57 4.87 -3.78
N LEU A 89 7.49 4.41 -5.02
CA LEU A 89 8.58 3.68 -5.67
C LEU A 89 9.60 4.65 -6.24
N ALA A 90 10.88 4.38 -6.04
CA ALA A 90 11.98 5.14 -6.62
C ALA A 90 11.91 5.12 -8.14
N GLY A 91 12.29 6.22 -8.79
CA GLY A 91 12.21 6.37 -10.23
C GLY A 91 10.85 6.80 -10.76
N PHE A 92 9.79 6.82 -9.94
CA PHE A 92 8.45 7.23 -10.36
C PHE A 92 8.01 8.55 -9.74
N ALA A 93 7.25 9.33 -10.51
CA ALA A 93 6.63 10.58 -10.07
C ALA A 93 7.61 11.57 -9.41
N GLY A 94 8.81 11.69 -9.96
CA GLY A 94 9.83 12.63 -9.48
C GLY A 94 10.80 12.08 -8.43
N GLU A 95 10.58 10.86 -7.93
CA GLU A 95 11.56 10.23 -7.04
C GLU A 95 12.82 9.80 -7.81
N ALA A 96 13.98 9.99 -7.18
CA ALA A 96 15.26 9.69 -7.80
C ALA A 96 15.40 8.20 -8.14
N TRP A 97 16.04 7.91 -9.28
CA TRP A 97 16.42 6.57 -9.70
C TRP A 97 17.96 6.47 -9.84
N THR A 98 18.57 5.56 -9.11
CA THR A 98 20.04 5.42 -9.04
C THR A 98 20.54 4.08 -9.58
N HIS A 99 19.64 3.23 -10.11
CA HIS A 99 19.97 1.85 -10.47
C HIS A 99 20.16 1.62 -11.98
N GLY A 100 20.18 2.69 -12.79
CA GLY A 100 20.42 2.60 -14.23
C GLY A 100 19.41 1.71 -14.94
N ASP A 101 19.88 0.71 -15.69
CA ASP A 101 19.04 -0.28 -16.39
C ASP A 101 18.82 -1.57 -15.56
N GLY A 102 19.08 -1.49 -14.25
CA GLY A 102 18.93 -2.63 -13.33
C GLY A 102 17.47 -3.03 -13.08
N PRO A 103 17.25 -4.19 -12.44
CA PRO A 103 15.91 -4.71 -12.18
C PRO A 103 15.10 -3.77 -11.28
N PHE A 104 13.78 -3.76 -11.50
CA PHE A 104 12.86 -2.87 -10.81
C PHE A 104 11.92 -3.60 -9.84
N VAL A 105 11.13 -4.57 -10.36
CA VAL A 105 10.02 -5.17 -9.60
C VAL A 105 10.51 -6.02 -8.43
N GLN A 106 11.40 -6.99 -8.67
CA GLN A 106 11.84 -7.87 -7.60
C GLN A 106 12.57 -7.12 -6.47
N PRO A 107 13.54 -6.22 -6.73
CA PRO A 107 14.16 -5.43 -5.66
C PRO A 107 13.18 -4.54 -4.88
N ALA A 108 12.14 -4.02 -5.54
CA ALA A 108 11.06 -3.29 -4.84
C ALA A 108 10.25 -4.23 -3.93
N VAL A 109 9.98 -5.46 -4.37
CA VAL A 109 9.30 -6.50 -3.55
C VAL A 109 10.15 -6.89 -2.35
N ASP A 110 11.47 -7.06 -2.52
CA ASP A 110 12.40 -7.37 -1.43
C ASP A 110 12.41 -6.27 -0.36
N GLU A 111 12.40 -5.00 -0.78
CA GLU A 111 12.31 -3.86 0.13
C GLU A 111 10.94 -3.73 0.79
N LEU A 112 9.85 -4.03 0.06
CA LEU A 112 8.51 -4.11 0.65
C LEU A 112 8.45 -5.21 1.72
N ALA A 113 9.09 -6.36 1.49
CA ALA A 113 9.18 -7.44 2.46
C ALA A 113 9.94 -7.01 3.72
N ARG A 114 11.10 -6.36 3.53
CA ARG A 114 11.89 -5.81 4.64
C ARG A 114 11.10 -4.78 5.44
N TYR A 115 10.29 -3.94 4.77
CA TYR A 115 9.42 -2.99 5.43
C TYR A 115 8.27 -3.68 6.17
N ALA A 116 7.53 -4.57 5.49
CA ALA A 116 6.39 -5.29 6.07
C ALA A 116 6.77 -6.12 7.29
N ALA A 117 8.00 -6.67 7.32
CA ALA A 117 8.53 -7.41 8.48
C ALA A 117 8.69 -6.54 9.75
N THR A 118 8.68 -5.21 9.62
CA THR A 118 8.67 -4.29 10.79
C THR A 118 7.26 -4.07 11.35
N LEU A 119 6.23 -4.57 10.67
CA LEU A 119 4.82 -4.38 10.99
C LEU A 119 4.18 -5.70 11.47
N ASN A 120 2.98 -5.61 12.00
CA ASN A 120 2.26 -6.80 12.48
C ASN A 120 1.29 -7.32 11.40
N ARG A 121 1.82 -8.05 10.42
CA ARG A 121 1.02 -8.67 9.34
C ARG A 121 0.03 -7.70 8.69
N PRO A 122 0.51 -6.62 8.08
CA PRO A 122 -0.33 -5.58 7.48
C PRO A 122 -1.27 -6.14 6.41
N ALA A 123 -2.38 -5.43 6.20
CA ALA A 123 -3.13 -5.56 4.96
C ALA A 123 -2.36 -4.84 3.84
N VAL A 124 -2.22 -5.49 2.68
CA VAL A 124 -1.55 -4.91 1.51
C VAL A 124 -2.59 -4.65 0.43
N ILE A 125 -2.70 -3.42 -0.02
CA ILE A 125 -3.60 -2.99 -1.10
C ILE A 125 -2.72 -2.39 -2.20
N GLY A 126 -2.68 -3.02 -3.35
CA GLY A 126 -1.84 -2.59 -4.46
C GLY A 126 -2.63 -2.38 -5.75
N HIS A 127 -2.34 -1.31 -6.47
CA HIS A 127 -2.91 -1.02 -7.77
C HIS A 127 -1.96 -1.44 -8.89
N SER A 128 -2.48 -2.12 -9.91
CA SER A 128 -1.69 -2.44 -11.13
C SER A 128 -0.37 -3.16 -10.76
N MET A 129 0.79 -2.65 -11.15
CA MET A 129 2.09 -3.18 -10.74
C MET A 129 2.22 -3.31 -9.21
N GLY A 130 1.62 -2.39 -8.43
CA GLY A 130 1.56 -2.49 -6.97
C GLY A 130 0.75 -3.71 -6.50
N GLY A 131 -0.30 -4.09 -7.24
CA GLY A 131 -1.07 -5.31 -6.99
C GLY A 131 -0.26 -6.58 -7.27
N LEU A 132 0.48 -6.61 -8.38
CA LEU A 132 1.43 -7.68 -8.69
C LEU A 132 2.52 -7.77 -7.61
N SER A 133 3.08 -6.62 -7.19
CA SER A 133 4.07 -6.58 -6.10
C SER A 133 3.51 -7.12 -4.79
N GLY A 134 2.24 -6.82 -4.46
CA GLY A 134 1.55 -7.35 -3.29
C GLY A 134 1.35 -8.87 -3.35
N LEU A 135 1.03 -9.42 -4.53
CA LEU A 135 0.94 -10.87 -4.73
C LEU A 135 2.30 -11.56 -4.57
N LEU A 136 3.35 -11.01 -5.20
CA LEU A 136 4.73 -11.53 -5.08
C LEU A 136 5.23 -11.48 -3.64
N LEU A 137 5.03 -10.36 -2.95
CA LEU A 137 5.35 -10.20 -1.53
C LEU A 137 4.68 -11.30 -0.69
N ALA A 138 3.38 -11.52 -0.88
CA ALA A 138 2.63 -12.51 -0.12
C ALA A 138 3.00 -13.95 -0.48
N GLN A 139 3.45 -14.23 -1.70
CA GLN A 139 3.97 -15.54 -2.10
C GLN A 139 5.34 -15.84 -1.51
N GLN A 140 6.23 -14.85 -1.50
CA GLN A 140 7.62 -15.01 -1.08
C GLN A 140 7.77 -14.88 0.45
N HIS A 141 6.91 -14.08 1.10
CA HIS A 141 6.94 -13.75 2.53
C HIS A 141 5.55 -13.85 3.16
N PRO A 142 4.91 -15.05 3.15
CA PRO A 142 3.52 -15.21 3.62
C PRO A 142 3.34 -14.87 5.11
N GLU A 143 4.40 -14.95 5.91
CA GLU A 143 4.40 -14.57 7.33
C GLU A 143 4.33 -13.04 7.53
N ALA A 144 4.82 -12.26 6.57
CA ALA A 144 4.88 -10.80 6.65
C ALA A 144 3.57 -10.10 6.25
N VAL A 145 2.60 -10.83 5.66
CA VAL A 145 1.37 -10.25 5.12
C VAL A 145 0.13 -10.88 5.76
N GLY A 146 -0.82 -10.07 6.18
CA GLY A 146 -2.08 -10.52 6.74
C GLY A 146 -3.13 -10.86 5.68
N ARG A 147 -3.25 -10.05 4.65
CA ARG A 147 -4.18 -10.18 3.52
C ARG A 147 -3.77 -9.29 2.36
N VAL A 148 -4.20 -9.60 1.14
CA VAL A 148 -3.88 -8.83 -0.07
C VAL A 148 -5.14 -8.42 -0.80
N MET A 149 -5.22 -7.15 -1.21
CA MET A 149 -6.16 -6.67 -2.22
C MET A 149 -5.39 -6.22 -3.45
N SER A 150 -5.59 -6.92 -4.55
CA SER A 150 -5.05 -6.58 -5.87
C SER A 150 -6.11 -5.75 -6.61
N VAL A 151 -5.82 -4.48 -6.90
CA VAL A 151 -6.73 -3.55 -7.56
C VAL A 151 -6.32 -3.38 -9.01
N ASP A 152 -7.16 -3.82 -9.91
CA ASP A 152 -6.99 -3.86 -11.37
C ASP A 152 -5.61 -4.38 -11.81
N SER A 153 -5.23 -5.51 -11.23
CA SER A 153 -3.95 -6.16 -11.48
C SER A 153 -4.14 -7.66 -11.70
N LEU A 154 -3.56 -8.15 -12.77
CA LEU A 154 -3.48 -9.58 -13.05
C LEU A 154 -2.22 -10.18 -12.43
N PRO A 155 -2.22 -11.45 -12.03
CA PRO A 155 -1.01 -12.14 -11.58
C PRO A 155 0.02 -12.33 -12.71
N PHE A 156 -0.42 -12.18 -13.97
CA PHE A 156 0.41 -12.09 -15.14
C PHE A 156 -0.20 -11.05 -16.10
N PHE A 157 0.41 -9.87 -16.17
CA PHE A 157 -0.12 -8.76 -16.96
C PHE A 157 -0.37 -9.14 -18.43
N SER A 158 0.60 -9.81 -19.09
CA SER A 158 0.51 -10.13 -20.49
C SER A 158 -0.56 -11.17 -20.84
N ALA A 159 -1.18 -11.83 -19.86
CA ALA A 159 -2.33 -12.71 -20.09
C ALA A 159 -3.56 -11.97 -20.68
N MET A 160 -3.60 -10.63 -20.57
CA MET A 160 -4.63 -9.81 -21.21
C MET A 160 -4.59 -9.89 -22.76
N PHE A 161 -3.44 -10.22 -23.33
CA PHE A 161 -3.28 -10.38 -24.80
C PHE A 161 -3.65 -11.77 -25.30
N GLY A 162 -4.01 -12.68 -24.41
CA GLY A 162 -4.53 -14.00 -24.75
C GLY A 162 -4.05 -15.10 -23.81
N PRO A 163 -4.79 -16.23 -23.75
CA PRO A 163 -4.51 -17.33 -22.81
C PRO A 163 -3.22 -18.11 -23.13
N GLN A 164 -2.69 -17.98 -24.35
CA GLN A 164 -1.48 -18.67 -24.80
C GLN A 164 -0.21 -17.86 -24.56
N VAL A 165 -0.33 -16.61 -24.06
CA VAL A 165 0.84 -15.76 -23.81
C VAL A 165 1.60 -16.30 -22.60
N THR A 166 2.92 -16.38 -22.76
CA THR A 166 3.87 -16.77 -21.73
C THR A 166 4.89 -15.66 -21.52
N PRO A 167 5.67 -15.66 -20.40
CA PRO A 167 6.75 -14.70 -20.23
C PRO A 167 7.70 -14.64 -21.44
N GLN A 168 8.03 -15.78 -22.01
CA GLN A 168 8.94 -15.88 -23.16
C GLN A 168 8.35 -15.26 -24.44
N THR A 169 7.05 -15.48 -24.71
CA THR A 169 6.39 -14.91 -25.87
C THR A 169 6.04 -13.42 -25.66
N ALA A 170 5.95 -12.96 -24.42
CA ALA A 170 5.75 -11.55 -24.08
C ALA A 170 7.05 -10.73 -24.19
N GLN A 171 8.23 -11.35 -24.02
CA GLN A 171 9.52 -10.67 -23.95
C GLN A 171 9.78 -9.70 -25.12
N PRO A 172 9.59 -10.05 -26.41
CA PRO A 172 9.83 -9.11 -27.51
C PRO A 172 8.95 -7.86 -27.44
N PHE A 173 7.70 -8.01 -26.98
CA PHE A 173 6.77 -6.87 -26.82
C PHE A 173 7.15 -6.02 -25.61
N ALA A 174 7.63 -6.64 -24.55
CA ALA A 174 8.14 -5.95 -23.37
C ALA A 174 9.39 -5.12 -23.70
N ASP A 175 10.31 -5.68 -24.49
CA ASP A 175 11.49 -4.96 -24.98
C ASP A 175 11.12 -3.80 -25.88
N GLN A 176 10.18 -4.00 -26.83
CA GLN A 176 9.68 -2.94 -27.69
C GLN A 176 9.01 -1.80 -26.88
N ALA A 177 8.22 -2.13 -25.86
CA ALA A 177 7.60 -1.14 -24.98
C ALA A 177 8.66 -0.32 -24.23
N ALA A 178 9.68 -0.98 -23.69
CA ALA A 178 10.79 -0.34 -22.99
C ALA A 178 11.61 0.57 -23.93
N GLU A 179 11.93 0.09 -25.14
CA GLU A 179 12.61 0.89 -26.16
C GLU A 179 11.79 2.12 -26.58
N GLY A 180 10.47 1.96 -26.70
CA GLY A 180 9.55 3.07 -26.98
C GLY A 180 9.62 4.16 -25.91
N ILE A 181 9.71 3.77 -24.63
CA ILE A 181 9.85 4.70 -23.52
C ILE A 181 11.21 5.44 -23.58
N LEU A 182 12.29 4.71 -23.86
CA LEU A 182 13.66 5.27 -23.86
C LEU A 182 13.93 6.19 -25.03
N ASN A 183 13.41 5.86 -26.23
CA ASN A 183 13.77 6.49 -27.49
C ASN A 183 12.78 7.57 -27.95
N THR A 184 11.64 7.73 -27.29
CA THR A 184 10.67 8.79 -27.60
C THR A 184 11.08 10.09 -26.92
N ASP A 185 11.12 11.18 -27.66
CA ASP A 185 11.39 12.52 -27.10
C ASP A 185 10.25 12.96 -26.15
N ASP A 186 10.48 14.03 -25.39
CA ASP A 186 9.52 14.44 -24.35
C ASP A 186 8.17 14.90 -24.94
N VAL A 187 8.17 15.48 -26.14
CA VAL A 187 6.94 15.92 -26.80
C VAL A 187 6.12 14.72 -27.25
N GLY A 188 6.74 13.78 -27.93
CA GLY A 188 6.13 12.52 -28.37
C GLY A 188 5.64 11.67 -27.20
N PHE A 189 6.44 11.61 -26.14
CA PHE A 189 6.07 10.86 -24.94
C PHE A 189 4.87 11.49 -24.23
N ARG A 190 4.80 12.81 -24.08
CA ARG A 190 3.62 13.49 -23.52
C ARG A 190 2.37 13.16 -24.32
N VAL A 191 2.42 13.26 -25.65
CA VAL A 191 1.29 12.90 -26.53
C VAL A 191 0.88 11.43 -26.33
N GLN A 192 1.86 10.55 -26.13
CA GLN A 192 1.60 9.14 -25.83
C GLN A 192 0.91 8.96 -24.46
N GLN A 193 1.38 9.66 -23.42
CA GLN A 193 0.75 9.63 -22.11
C GLN A 193 -0.67 10.20 -22.11
N GLU A 194 -0.93 11.26 -22.87
CA GLU A 194 -2.28 11.82 -23.05
C GLU A 194 -3.25 10.80 -23.64
N ARG A 195 -2.82 10.06 -24.68
CA ARG A 195 -3.62 8.97 -25.28
C ARG A 195 -3.83 7.83 -24.30
N THR A 196 -2.78 7.44 -23.57
CA THR A 196 -2.82 6.39 -22.57
C THR A 196 -3.81 6.75 -21.46
N ALA A 197 -3.78 7.99 -20.96
CA ALA A 197 -4.67 8.46 -19.89
C ALA A 197 -6.15 8.35 -20.26
N VAL A 198 -6.51 8.60 -21.53
CA VAL A 198 -7.88 8.38 -22.03
C VAL A 198 -8.29 6.92 -21.89
N GLY A 199 -7.42 5.98 -22.24
CA GLY A 199 -7.70 4.53 -22.11
C GLY A 199 -7.75 4.06 -20.65
N MET A 200 -6.99 4.72 -19.76
CA MET A 200 -6.81 4.30 -18.36
C MET A 200 -7.86 4.88 -17.40
N MET A 201 -8.56 5.97 -17.75
CA MET A 201 -9.53 6.64 -16.89
C MET A 201 -10.75 7.15 -17.63
N ARG A 202 -11.93 6.95 -17.07
CA ARG A 202 -13.16 7.64 -17.47
C ARG A 202 -13.16 9.10 -16.98
N ASN A 203 -12.72 9.32 -15.76
CA ASN A 203 -12.68 10.63 -15.11
C ASN A 203 -11.60 11.53 -15.76
N GLU A 204 -12.05 12.51 -16.52
CA GLU A 204 -11.15 13.43 -17.24
C GLU A 204 -10.28 14.27 -16.31
N ALA A 205 -10.81 14.66 -15.16
CA ALA A 205 -10.07 15.49 -14.20
C ALA A 205 -8.84 14.79 -13.62
N GLY A 206 -8.88 13.45 -13.52
CA GLY A 206 -7.74 12.64 -13.03
C GLY A 206 -6.61 12.44 -14.03
N ARG A 207 -6.88 12.63 -15.33
CA ARG A 207 -5.90 12.32 -16.40
C ARG A 207 -4.64 13.18 -16.33
N GLY A 208 -4.79 14.46 -15.97
CA GLY A 208 -3.65 15.38 -15.84
C GLY A 208 -2.61 14.92 -14.83
N ALA A 209 -3.04 14.48 -13.66
CA ALA A 209 -2.14 13.96 -12.62
C ALA A 209 -1.35 12.73 -13.08
N MET A 210 -2.01 11.75 -13.76
CA MET A 210 -1.34 10.59 -14.31
C MET A 210 -0.27 10.96 -15.34
N ILE A 211 -0.58 11.91 -16.24
CA ILE A 211 0.36 12.41 -17.24
C ILE A 211 1.57 13.04 -16.54
N ASP A 212 1.34 13.92 -15.57
CA ASP A 212 2.41 14.62 -14.85
C ASP A 212 3.30 13.64 -14.06
N TRP A 213 2.74 12.63 -13.41
CA TRP A 213 3.52 11.57 -12.76
C TRP A 213 4.39 10.80 -13.75
N SER A 214 3.82 10.41 -14.90
CA SER A 214 4.58 9.71 -15.94
C SER A 214 5.69 10.58 -16.52
N MET A 215 5.43 11.86 -16.78
CA MET A 215 6.43 12.81 -17.29
C MET A 215 7.55 13.09 -16.29
N ALA A 216 7.26 13.06 -14.99
CA ALA A 216 8.23 13.22 -13.91
C ALA A 216 9.01 11.94 -13.59
N SER A 217 8.61 10.78 -14.13
CA SER A 217 9.26 9.50 -13.89
C SER A 217 10.54 9.34 -14.71
N ASP A 218 11.52 8.66 -14.13
CA ASP A 218 12.77 8.30 -14.83
C ASP A 218 12.49 7.27 -15.94
N ARG A 219 12.98 7.55 -17.15
CA ARG A 219 12.72 6.70 -18.34
C ARG A 219 13.37 5.32 -18.24
N ARG A 220 14.52 5.19 -17.56
CA ARG A 220 15.19 3.89 -17.34
C ARG A 220 14.43 3.07 -16.31
N ALA A 221 13.99 3.71 -15.23
CA ALA A 221 13.10 3.06 -14.25
C ALA A 221 11.83 2.54 -14.92
N MET A 222 11.18 3.37 -15.75
CA MET A 222 9.98 2.97 -16.49
C MET A 222 10.25 1.82 -17.47
N ALA A 223 11.36 1.88 -18.22
CA ALA A 223 11.73 0.85 -19.17
C ALA A 223 12.01 -0.51 -18.48
N SER A 224 12.72 -0.49 -17.35
CA SER A 224 12.97 -1.70 -16.56
C SER A 224 11.67 -2.24 -15.98
N ALA A 225 10.85 -1.38 -15.38
CA ALA A 225 9.60 -1.78 -14.77
C ALA A 225 8.59 -2.37 -15.77
N ILE A 226 8.38 -1.73 -16.94
CA ILE A 226 7.42 -2.25 -17.94
C ILE A 226 7.86 -3.60 -18.50
N ARG A 227 9.17 -3.76 -18.74
CA ARG A 227 9.73 -5.04 -19.19
C ARG A 227 9.43 -6.16 -18.20
N GLU A 228 9.65 -5.90 -16.91
CA GLU A 228 9.40 -6.89 -15.86
C GLU A 228 7.91 -7.12 -15.62
N VAL A 229 7.07 -6.09 -15.59
CA VAL A 229 5.60 -6.24 -15.44
C VAL A 229 5.03 -7.13 -16.54
N MET A 230 5.49 -6.95 -17.79
CA MET A 230 5.00 -7.74 -18.91
C MET A 230 5.49 -9.19 -18.91
N THR A 231 6.58 -9.50 -18.20
CA THR A 231 7.20 -10.84 -18.21
C THR A 231 7.14 -11.57 -16.87
N THR A 232 6.74 -10.90 -15.79
CA THR A 232 6.59 -11.52 -14.48
C THR A 232 5.27 -12.27 -14.39
N ASP A 233 5.35 -13.58 -14.15
CA ASP A 233 4.19 -14.48 -14.00
C ASP A 233 4.10 -14.99 -12.55
N ALA A 234 3.19 -14.43 -11.77
CA ALA A 234 2.92 -14.84 -10.39
C ALA A 234 1.90 -15.99 -10.28
N ARG A 235 1.31 -16.47 -11.40
CA ARG A 235 0.30 -17.56 -11.39
C ARG A 235 0.80 -18.87 -10.76
N PRO A 236 2.05 -19.31 -10.99
CA PRO A 236 2.54 -20.54 -10.39
C PRO A 236 2.54 -20.56 -8.87
N GLY A 237 2.68 -19.41 -8.23
CA GLY A 237 2.66 -19.27 -6.76
C GLY A 237 1.27 -19.16 -6.13
N LEU A 238 0.21 -18.93 -6.93
CA LEU A 238 -1.13 -18.67 -6.39
C LEU A 238 -1.70 -19.81 -5.55
N ALA A 239 -1.47 -21.07 -5.96
CA ALA A 239 -2.01 -22.24 -5.27
C ALA A 239 -1.48 -22.42 -3.83
N ALA A 240 -0.29 -21.86 -3.54
CA ALA A 240 0.34 -21.94 -2.23
C ALA A 240 -0.07 -20.81 -1.27
N MET A 241 -0.77 -19.80 -1.75
CA MET A 241 -1.19 -18.66 -0.92
C MET A 241 -2.31 -19.07 0.04
N THR A 242 -2.14 -18.78 1.32
CA THR A 242 -3.08 -19.16 2.40
C THR A 242 -3.79 -17.97 3.05
N MET A 243 -3.29 -16.74 2.85
CA MET A 243 -3.95 -15.54 3.35
C MET A 243 -5.14 -15.15 2.47
N PRO A 244 -6.14 -14.41 3.00
CA PRO A 244 -7.22 -13.87 2.20
C PRO A 244 -6.71 -12.97 1.07
N VAL A 245 -7.17 -13.22 -0.16
CA VAL A 245 -6.86 -12.39 -1.33
C VAL A 245 -8.16 -11.94 -2.00
N TRP A 246 -8.26 -10.63 -2.22
CA TRP A 246 -9.31 -10.04 -3.04
C TRP A 246 -8.70 -9.49 -4.32
N ALA A 247 -9.28 -9.81 -5.45
CA ALA A 247 -8.96 -9.20 -6.74
C ALA A 247 -10.14 -8.32 -7.16
N VAL A 248 -9.94 -7.01 -7.05
CA VAL A 248 -10.89 -5.99 -7.50
C VAL A 248 -10.51 -5.57 -8.91
N TYR A 249 -11.47 -5.52 -9.83
CA TYR A 249 -11.21 -5.22 -11.22
C TYR A 249 -12.31 -4.38 -11.86
N ALA A 250 -11.91 -3.64 -12.88
CA ALA A 250 -12.78 -2.74 -13.62
C ALA A 250 -13.53 -3.44 -14.74
N SER A 251 -14.69 -2.90 -15.10
CA SER A 251 -15.31 -3.13 -16.42
C SER A 251 -15.85 -1.82 -16.98
N ASP A 252 -15.66 -1.64 -18.29
CA ASP A 252 -16.16 -0.51 -19.06
C ASP A 252 -16.41 -0.91 -20.50
N ALA A 253 -17.68 -1.07 -20.87
CA ALA A 253 -18.05 -1.46 -22.22
C ALA A 253 -17.62 -0.41 -23.26
N ASP A 254 -17.69 0.88 -22.91
CA ASP A 254 -17.26 1.98 -23.79
C ASP A 254 -15.74 2.02 -23.95
N GLY A 255 -15.00 1.51 -22.94
CA GLY A 255 -13.55 1.36 -22.97
C GLY A 255 -13.05 0.06 -23.57
N GLY A 256 -13.95 -0.79 -24.10
CA GLY A 256 -13.59 -2.05 -24.75
C GLY A 256 -13.41 -3.24 -23.77
N ALA A 257 -13.76 -3.07 -22.50
CA ALA A 257 -13.72 -4.11 -21.47
C ALA A 257 -15.11 -4.38 -20.87
N PRO A 258 -16.06 -4.96 -21.66
CA PRO A 258 -17.40 -5.25 -21.13
C PRO A 258 -17.32 -6.28 -20.00
N ALA A 259 -18.30 -6.23 -19.09
CA ALA A 259 -18.37 -7.03 -17.87
C ALA A 259 -18.06 -8.52 -18.08
N ALA A 260 -18.66 -9.16 -19.08
CA ALA A 260 -18.45 -10.58 -19.35
C ALA A 260 -16.99 -10.90 -19.76
N MET A 261 -16.31 -9.99 -20.47
CA MET A 261 -14.91 -10.15 -20.85
C MET A 261 -14.00 -9.99 -19.63
N ALA A 262 -14.24 -8.97 -18.82
CA ALA A 262 -13.51 -8.75 -17.57
C ALA A 262 -13.67 -9.95 -16.63
N ASP A 263 -14.91 -10.42 -16.38
CA ASP A 263 -15.18 -11.58 -15.53
C ASP A 263 -14.45 -12.84 -16.02
N ALA A 264 -14.47 -13.10 -17.31
CA ALA A 264 -13.80 -14.27 -17.90
C ALA A 264 -12.28 -14.19 -17.74
N LEU A 265 -11.69 -13.01 -17.93
CA LEU A 265 -10.25 -12.78 -17.78
C LEU A 265 -9.81 -13.00 -16.32
N TRP A 266 -10.43 -12.31 -15.37
CA TRP A 266 -10.06 -12.42 -13.95
C TRP A 266 -10.33 -13.82 -13.39
N THR A 267 -11.45 -14.45 -13.74
CA THR A 267 -11.75 -15.84 -13.34
C THR A 267 -10.66 -16.80 -13.83
N ARG A 268 -10.23 -16.66 -15.07
CA ARG A 268 -9.18 -17.50 -15.64
C ARG A 268 -7.83 -17.30 -14.95
N GLU A 269 -7.42 -16.04 -14.80
CA GLU A 269 -6.07 -15.74 -14.31
C GLU A 269 -5.89 -16.01 -12.81
N TYR A 270 -6.97 -15.92 -12.02
CA TYR A 270 -6.96 -16.23 -10.61
C TYR A 270 -7.45 -17.64 -10.27
N ALA A 271 -7.74 -18.49 -11.26
CA ALA A 271 -8.33 -19.82 -11.06
C ALA A 271 -7.53 -20.73 -10.12
N ALA A 272 -6.20 -20.58 -10.08
CA ALA A 272 -5.32 -21.40 -9.22
C ALA A 272 -5.30 -20.91 -7.76
N LEU A 273 -5.87 -19.75 -7.42
CA LEU A 273 -5.85 -19.18 -6.08
C LEU A 273 -7.05 -19.65 -5.26
N PRO A 274 -6.85 -20.50 -4.22
CA PRO A 274 -7.96 -20.98 -3.40
C PRO A 274 -8.65 -19.84 -2.65
N GLY A 275 -9.99 -19.78 -2.75
CA GLY A 275 -10.78 -18.84 -1.97
C GLY A 275 -10.62 -17.36 -2.36
N VAL A 276 -10.07 -17.06 -3.53
CA VAL A 276 -10.00 -15.68 -4.01
C VAL A 276 -11.38 -15.05 -4.12
N ALA A 277 -11.53 -13.82 -3.63
CA ALA A 277 -12.74 -13.03 -3.82
C ALA A 277 -12.57 -12.11 -5.04
N LEU A 278 -13.26 -12.43 -6.14
CA LEU A 278 -13.32 -11.61 -7.34
C LEU A 278 -14.41 -10.55 -7.18
N LYS A 279 -14.06 -9.28 -7.32
CA LYS A 279 -14.95 -8.13 -7.13
C LYS A 279 -14.86 -7.20 -8.32
N ARG A 280 -15.92 -7.15 -9.14
CA ARG A 280 -15.98 -6.24 -10.28
C ARG A 280 -16.58 -4.89 -9.88
N ILE A 281 -15.99 -3.82 -10.40
CA ILE A 281 -16.53 -2.47 -10.36
C ILE A 281 -16.82 -2.03 -11.80
N ASP A 282 -18.11 -1.85 -12.11
CA ASP A 282 -18.57 -1.39 -13.42
C ASP A 282 -18.39 0.13 -13.54
N ASP A 283 -18.35 0.64 -14.79
CA ASP A 283 -18.16 2.05 -15.12
C ASP A 283 -16.83 2.61 -14.61
N ALA A 284 -15.81 1.78 -14.58
CA ALA A 284 -14.44 2.13 -14.25
C ALA A 284 -13.47 1.58 -15.28
N ARG A 285 -12.34 2.27 -15.45
CA ARG A 285 -11.16 1.79 -16.16
C ARG A 285 -10.06 1.47 -15.15
N HIS A 286 -8.82 1.42 -15.63
CA HIS A 286 -7.67 0.98 -14.84
C HIS A 286 -7.51 1.72 -13.50
N PHE A 287 -7.77 3.01 -13.44
CA PHE A 287 -7.68 3.78 -12.20
C PHE A 287 -9.02 3.82 -11.45
N ILE A 288 -9.46 2.66 -10.95
CA ILE A 288 -10.74 2.48 -10.23
C ILE A 288 -10.89 3.48 -9.08
N MET A 289 -9.79 3.77 -8.34
CA MET A 289 -9.77 4.73 -7.22
C MET A 289 -10.07 6.17 -7.64
N ILE A 290 -9.99 6.47 -8.94
CA ILE A 290 -10.32 7.78 -9.50
C ILE A 290 -11.70 7.75 -10.17
N ASP A 291 -12.04 6.65 -10.85
CA ASP A 291 -13.30 6.53 -11.58
C ASP A 291 -14.49 6.22 -10.67
N GLN A 292 -14.29 5.35 -9.66
CA GLN A 292 -15.34 4.87 -8.75
C GLN A 292 -14.83 4.82 -7.29
N PRO A 293 -14.37 5.96 -6.71
CA PRO A 293 -13.73 5.98 -5.39
C PRO A 293 -14.61 5.41 -4.29
N GLU A 294 -15.90 5.78 -4.23
CA GLU A 294 -16.83 5.35 -3.18
C GLU A 294 -17.06 3.84 -3.21
N ARG A 295 -17.21 3.27 -4.42
CA ARG A 295 -17.40 1.82 -4.58
C ARG A 295 -16.15 1.02 -4.19
N LEU A 296 -14.96 1.54 -4.51
CA LEU A 296 -13.70 0.94 -4.08
C LEU A 296 -13.53 1.06 -2.57
N ASP A 297 -13.85 2.21 -1.99
CA ASP A 297 -13.79 2.47 -0.56
C ASP A 297 -14.67 1.48 0.24
N ASP A 298 -15.91 1.23 -0.21
CA ASP A 298 -16.81 0.25 0.41
C ASP A 298 -16.21 -1.16 0.40
N LEU A 299 -15.61 -1.58 -0.73
CA LEU A 299 -14.95 -2.89 -0.83
C LEU A 299 -13.70 -2.98 0.06
N ILE A 300 -12.94 -1.90 0.18
CA ILE A 300 -11.76 -1.84 1.07
C ILE A 300 -12.19 -1.95 2.53
N ASP A 301 -13.28 -1.27 2.92
CA ASP A 301 -13.80 -1.36 4.29
C ASP A 301 -14.23 -2.79 4.64
N ASP A 302 -14.92 -3.48 3.73
CA ASP A 302 -15.33 -4.86 3.94
C ASP A 302 -14.12 -5.81 3.98
N PHE A 303 -13.14 -5.58 3.12
CA PHE A 303 -11.88 -6.32 3.11
C PHE A 303 -11.11 -6.16 4.41
N LEU A 304 -11.00 -4.95 4.94
CA LEU A 304 -10.26 -4.66 6.17
C LEU A 304 -10.96 -5.23 7.41
N LYS A 305 -12.30 -5.26 7.44
CA LYS A 305 -13.09 -5.91 8.51
C LYS A 305 -12.95 -7.45 8.50
N GLY A 306 -12.43 -8.03 7.43
CA GLY A 306 -12.35 -9.49 7.27
C GLY A 306 -13.69 -10.13 6.96
N GLU A 307 -14.67 -9.37 6.48
CA GLU A 307 -15.94 -9.90 6.03
C GLU A 307 -15.71 -10.66 4.71
N ASP A 308 -16.08 -11.93 4.70
CA ASP A 308 -16.12 -12.68 3.46
C ASP A 308 -17.30 -12.14 2.62
N GLY A 309 -17.08 -11.93 1.32
CA GLY A 309 -18.08 -11.28 0.44
C GLY A 309 -19.42 -12.01 0.28
N SER A 310 -19.75 -12.97 1.15
CA SER A 310 -21.02 -13.73 1.14
C SER A 310 -22.21 -12.91 1.66
N ARG A 311 -21.98 -11.80 2.38
CA ARG A 311 -23.04 -10.98 3.00
C ARG A 311 -23.62 -9.87 2.11
N ILE A 312 -23.00 -9.52 0.99
CA ILE A 312 -23.42 -8.39 0.12
C ILE A 312 -24.75 -8.66 -0.62
N ARG A 313 -25.26 -9.88 -0.63
CA ARG A 313 -26.56 -10.20 -1.30
C ARG A 313 -27.81 -9.75 -0.55
N ARG A 314 -27.78 -9.03 0.57
CA ARG A 314 -28.96 -8.72 1.41
C ARG A 314 -29.27 -7.24 1.63
N ARG A 315 -28.69 -6.28 0.93
CA ARG A 315 -29.25 -4.94 0.87
C ARG A 315 -30.02 -4.75 -0.44
N ALA A 316 -31.28 -5.21 -0.42
CA ALA A 316 -32.25 -4.79 -1.42
C ALA A 316 -32.46 -3.26 -1.31
N PRO A 317 -32.66 -2.55 -2.45
CA PRO A 317 -32.96 -1.13 -2.39
C PRO A 317 -34.25 -0.94 -1.59
N SER A 318 -34.20 -0.09 -0.57
CA SER A 318 -35.35 0.39 0.17
C SER A 318 -36.33 1.00 -0.82
N ALA A 319 -37.49 0.39 -0.99
CA ALA A 319 -38.59 0.98 -1.70
C ALA A 319 -39.09 2.19 -0.89
N ALA A 320 -38.54 3.36 -1.21
CA ALA A 320 -39.07 4.63 -0.73
C ALA A 320 -40.18 5.09 -1.64
N GLY A 321 -41.41 4.87 -1.15
CA GLY A 321 -42.51 5.84 -1.18
C GLY A 321 -43.10 6.24 -2.52
N ARG A 322 -44.06 5.47 -3.02
CA ARG A 322 -45.21 6.10 -3.71
C ARG A 322 -46.12 6.76 -2.64
N ARG A 323 -46.22 8.05 -2.67
CA ARG A 323 -47.48 8.81 -2.51
C ARG A 323 -47.38 10.12 -3.23
#